data_682e44cbb82b871b0568b24886586317
#
_entry.id   682e44cbb82b871b0568b24886586317
#
_cell.length_a   1.000
_cell.length_b   1.000
_cell.length_c   1.000
_cell.angle_alpha   90.00
_cell.angle_beta   90.00
_cell.angle_gamma   90.00
#
_symmetry.space_group_name_H-M   'P 1'
#
loop_
_entity.id
_entity.type
_entity.pdbx_description
1 polymer ?
#
loop_
_entity_poly.entity_id
_entity_poly.type
_entity_poly.pdbx_seq_one_letter_code
_entity_poly.pdbx_strand_id
1 'polypeptide(L)' 'MDAFEVLVQELDREVTSKRDWVASGQAVDYADYKRICGEIHGLLLARQEILDLKRNMENSDNE' A
#
# COMPACT_ATOMS: atom_id res chain seq x y z
N MET A 1 4.41 8.30 16.97
CA MET A 1 3.85 7.78 15.71
C MET A 1 2.38 7.49 15.92
N ASP A 2 1.51 7.99 15.05
CA ASP A 2 0.06 7.77 15.19
C ASP A 2 -0.38 6.50 14.44
N ALA A 3 -1.66 6.13 14.62
CA ALA A 3 -2.19 4.91 14.00
C ALA A 3 -2.15 4.96 12.46
N PHE A 4 -2.34 6.13 11.88
CA PHE A 4 -2.28 6.28 10.42
C PHE A 4 -0.88 5.98 9.90
N GLU A 5 0.14 6.49 10.58
CA GLU A 5 1.53 6.26 10.20
C GLU A 5 1.90 4.79 10.33
N VAL A 6 1.42 4.12 11.38
CA VAL A 6 1.65 2.68 11.55
C VAL A 6 1.02 1.89 10.41
N LEU A 7 -0.23 2.23 10.03
CA LEU A 7 -0.90 1.56 8.93
C LEU A 7 -0.16 1.77 7.61
N VAL A 8 0.28 2.99 7.34
CA VAL A 8 1.04 3.29 6.12
C VAL A 8 2.33 2.47 6.08
N GLN A 9 3.04 2.37 7.20
CA GLN A 9 4.26 1.56 7.25
C GLN A 9 3.98 0.08 6.98
N GLU A 10 2.88 -0.46 7.50
CA GLU A 10 2.51 -1.85 7.26
C GLU A 10 2.20 -2.09 5.77
N LEU A 11 1.47 -1.16 5.15
CA LEU A 11 1.18 -1.27 3.72
C LEU A 11 2.45 -1.16 2.89
N ASP A 12 3.37 -0.26 3.27
CA ASP A 12 4.65 -0.11 2.57
C ASP A 12 5.48 -1.39 2.65
N ARG A 13 5.47 -2.08 3.79
CA ARG A 13 6.15 -3.38 3.91
C ARG A 13 5.55 -4.41 2.98
N GLU A 14 4.23 -4.47 2.91
CA GLU A 14 3.56 -5.42 2.02
C GLU A 14 3.86 -5.13 0.56
N VAL A 15 3.85 -3.86 0.17
CA VAL A 15 4.19 -3.46 -1.20
C VAL A 15 5.63 -3.87 -1.51
N THR A 16 6.57 -3.58 -0.62
CA THR A 16 7.98 -3.92 -0.82
C THR A 16 8.15 -5.44 -0.96
N SER A 17 7.50 -6.20 -0.08
CA SER A 17 7.58 -7.67 -0.12
C SER A 17 7.06 -8.22 -1.45
N LYS A 18 5.94 -7.69 -1.95
CA LYS A 18 5.37 -8.14 -3.22
C LYS A 18 6.24 -7.74 -4.41
N ARG A 19 6.82 -6.55 -4.38
CA ARG A 19 7.77 -6.12 -5.41
C ARG A 19 9.00 -6.99 -5.44
N ASP A 20 9.54 -7.34 -4.28
CA ASP A 20 10.70 -8.22 -4.18
C ASP A 20 10.37 -9.61 -4.71
N TRP A 21 9.17 -10.10 -4.41
CA TRP A 21 8.71 -11.39 -4.91
C TRP A 21 8.70 -11.42 -6.45
N VAL A 22 8.15 -10.37 -7.06
CA VAL A 22 8.13 -10.26 -8.53
C VAL A 22 9.54 -10.14 -9.07
N ALA A 23 10.36 -9.28 -8.46
CA ALA A 23 11.73 -9.03 -8.92
C ALA A 23 12.61 -10.26 -8.84
N SER A 24 12.33 -11.18 -7.92
CA SER A 24 13.10 -12.42 -7.78
C SER A 24 12.64 -13.53 -8.74
N GLY A 25 11.67 -13.25 -9.62
CA GLY A 25 11.25 -14.20 -10.64
C GLY A 25 10.30 -15.28 -10.13
N GLN A 26 9.57 -15.03 -9.07
CA GLN A 26 8.67 -16.02 -8.48
C GLN A 26 7.38 -16.23 -9.26
N ALA A 27 6.97 -15.28 -10.09
CA ALA A 27 5.75 -15.40 -10.87
C ALA A 27 5.90 -16.56 -11.88
N VAL A 28 4.93 -17.48 -11.87
CA VAL A 28 5.01 -18.68 -12.70
C VAL A 28 4.48 -18.46 -14.11
N ASP A 29 3.61 -17.45 -14.29
CA ASP A 29 3.08 -17.11 -15.61
C ASP A 29 2.58 -15.66 -15.59
N TYR A 30 2.05 -15.20 -16.73
CA TYR A 30 1.56 -13.84 -16.87
C TYR A 30 0.38 -13.56 -15.95
N ALA A 31 -0.54 -14.52 -15.80
CA ALA A 31 -1.70 -14.35 -14.93
C ALA A 31 -1.27 -14.14 -13.47
N ASP A 32 -0.28 -14.90 -13.02
CA ASP A 32 0.26 -14.77 -11.67
C ASP A 32 0.92 -13.40 -11.48
N TYR A 33 1.68 -12.97 -12.48
CA TYR A 33 2.28 -11.63 -12.48
C TYR A 33 1.21 -10.53 -12.39
N LYS A 34 0.16 -10.63 -13.20
CA LYS A 34 -0.92 -9.64 -13.20
C LYS A 34 -1.67 -9.62 -11.87
N ARG A 35 -1.85 -10.77 -11.25
CA ARG A 35 -2.49 -10.87 -9.93
C ARG A 35 -1.71 -10.06 -8.90
N ILE A 36 -0.40 -10.24 -8.85
CA ILE A 36 0.45 -9.51 -7.89
C ILE A 36 0.45 -8.01 -8.19
N CYS A 37 0.48 -7.62 -9.47
CA CYS A 37 0.39 -6.20 -9.84
C CYS A 37 -0.92 -5.57 -9.34
N GLY A 38 -2.03 -6.31 -9.43
CA GLY A 38 -3.31 -5.85 -8.90
C GLY A 38 -3.29 -5.69 -7.39
N GLU A 39 -2.66 -6.62 -6.68
CA GLU A 39 -2.53 -6.53 -5.22
C GLU A 39 -1.72 -5.31 -4.82
N ILE A 40 -0.60 -5.05 -5.49
CA ILE A 40 0.22 -3.87 -5.23
C ILE A 40 -0.58 -2.60 -5.49
N HIS A 41 -1.30 -2.56 -6.60
CA HIS A 41 -2.14 -1.41 -6.95
C HIS A 41 -3.18 -1.12 -5.87
N GLY A 42 -3.86 -2.17 -5.40
CA GLY A 42 -4.85 -2.04 -4.32
C GLY A 42 -4.25 -1.53 -3.03
N LEU A 43 -3.06 -2.01 -2.66
CA LEU A 43 -2.37 -1.55 -1.47
C LEU A 43 -1.97 -0.07 -1.58
N LEU A 44 -1.53 0.36 -2.76
CA LEU A 44 -1.16 1.76 -2.98
C LEU A 44 -2.38 2.67 -2.96
N LEU A 45 -3.53 2.22 -3.46
CA LEU A 45 -4.79 2.96 -3.35
C LEU A 45 -5.22 3.10 -1.89
N ALA A 46 -5.15 2.01 -1.12
CA ALA A 46 -5.49 2.04 0.29
C ALA A 46 -4.56 2.98 1.06
N ARG A 47 -3.28 2.96 0.73
CA ARG A 47 -2.30 3.86 1.33
C ARG A 47 -2.69 5.33 1.10
N GLN A 48 -3.08 5.66 -0.12
CA GLN A 48 -3.49 7.02 -0.46
C GLN A 48 -4.76 7.43 0.31
N GLU A 49 -5.72 6.52 0.43
CA GLU A 49 -6.95 6.78 1.19
C GLU A 49 -6.67 7.05 2.66
N ILE A 50 -5.74 6.32 3.26
CA ILE A 50 -5.35 6.52 4.65
C ILE A 50 -4.72 7.89 4.83
N LEU A 51 -3.82 8.28 3.93
CA LEU A 51 -3.17 9.59 3.99
C LEU A 51 -4.18 10.73 3.81
N ASP A 52 -5.13 10.55 2.89
CA ASP A 52 -6.18 11.54 2.67
C ASP A 52 -7.07 11.68 3.92
N LEU A 53 -7.43 10.56 4.54
CA LEU A 53 -8.22 10.59 5.77
C LEU A 53 -7.48 11.31 6.89
N LYS A 54 -6.21 11.00 7.06
CA LYS A 54 -5.39 11.67 8.08
C LYS A 54 -5.38 13.18 7.86
N ARG A 55 -5.13 13.61 6.63
CA ARG A 55 -5.09 15.03 6.29
C ARG A 55 -6.44 15.71 6.57
N ASN A 56 -7.54 15.05 6.19
CA ASN A 56 -8.87 15.59 6.40
C ASN A 56 -9.19 15.73 7.88
N MET A 57 -8.79 14.77 8.70
CA MET A 57 -9.01 14.83 10.14
C MET A 57 -8.18 15.94 10.78
N GLU A 58 -6.94 16.12 10.37
CA GLU A 58 -6.08 17.19 10.85
C GLU A 58 -6.67 18.56 10.49
N ASN A 59 -7.17 18.70 9.27
CA ASN A 59 -7.77 19.95 8.81
C ASN A 59 -9.07 20.27 9.60
N SER A 60 -9.87 19.25 9.90
CA SER A 60 -11.08 19.42 10.69
C SER A 60 -10.78 19.91 12.10
N ASP A 61 -9.69 19.42 12.70
CA ASP A 61 -9.28 19.81 14.04
C ASP A 61 -8.81 21.26 14.09
N ASN A 62 -8.41 21.82 12.97
CA ASN A 62 -7.91 23.19 12.87
C ASN A 62 -9.02 24.22 12.58
N GLU A 63 -10.24 23.78 12.36
CA GLU A 63 -11.40 24.67 12.17
C GLU A 63 -12.06 25.01 13.52
#